data_9ada076a233bde6fdb86ea22b7dd925f
#
_entry.id   9ada076a233bde6fdb86ea22b7dd925f
#
_cell.length_a   1.000
_cell.length_b   1.000
_cell.length_c   1.000
_cell.angle_alpha   90.00
_cell.angle_beta   90.00
_cell.angle_gamma   90.00
#
_symmetry.space_group_name_H-M   'P 1'
#
loop_
_entity.id
_entity.type
_entity.pdbx_description
1 polymer ?
#
loop_
_entity_poly.entity_id
_entity_poly.type
_entity_poly.pdbx_seq_one_letter_code
_entity_poly.pdbx_strand_id
1 'polypeptide(L)'
;MDEFTLREELLKGEDSTRQFKRQIDGQDHLAKEIVAFLNTRGGRIFVGVDDDGGIAGVPPVALASLANLVSNTCSQSVNPPCGVLTMNVSTSEGTVVVIEVPDGPDKPYQDRAKDFWVKKGADKRRVTERSELRRLFQGGHVTYADSSPVAGTSVADLDLASLRNYYEERFPNEILSADEEEMIRQLQGIRLMVGPQLGIAAVLLFAKRPSILLPEFTIKAVWFKGNDRSSTEYRDSRRFEGTLQSQYEQGMAFLNRWNGRVQAGGGFNDAGREEVPEFVFEEILVNALVHRDYFIADSVKIFIFDDRIEVRSPGTLPNSLTEEEALRGIGRDRNPLLLSLAYQLMKYRGSRSGLKRVKTAIPGVILVNDIEAEEVTITIPVPGP
;
A
#
# COMPACT_ATOMS: atom_id res chain seq x y z
N MET A 1 -14.73 11.37 -24.89
CA MET A 1 -13.74 10.64 -25.74
C MET A 1 -14.16 10.86 -27.19
N ASP A 2 -13.25 11.19 -28.08
CA ASP A 2 -13.46 11.24 -29.52
C ASP A 2 -13.02 9.94 -30.21
N GLU A 3 -13.28 9.82 -31.53
CA GLU A 3 -12.94 8.63 -32.32
C GLU A 3 -11.42 8.36 -32.32
N PHE A 4 -10.60 9.39 -32.39
CA PHE A 4 -9.14 9.23 -32.42
C PHE A 4 -8.64 8.62 -31.13
N THR A 5 -9.04 9.17 -29.97
CA THR A 5 -8.70 8.65 -28.65
C THR A 5 -9.23 7.22 -28.46
N LEU A 6 -10.45 6.92 -28.94
CA LEU A 6 -10.99 5.57 -28.89
C LEU A 6 -10.06 4.58 -29.62
N ARG A 7 -9.65 4.89 -30.85
CA ARG A 7 -8.78 4.00 -31.63
C ARG A 7 -7.42 3.79 -30.97
N GLU A 8 -6.84 4.83 -30.36
CA GLU A 8 -5.60 4.68 -29.57
C GLU A 8 -5.78 3.74 -28.37
N GLU A 9 -6.92 3.81 -27.68
CA GLU A 9 -7.21 2.91 -26.56
C GLU A 9 -7.43 1.47 -27.02
N LEU A 10 -8.10 1.25 -28.13
CA LEU A 10 -8.34 -0.09 -28.68
C LEU A 10 -7.04 -0.75 -29.17
N LEU A 11 -6.09 0.01 -29.73
CA LEU A 11 -4.79 -0.51 -30.14
C LEU A 11 -3.94 -1.06 -28.98
N LYS A 12 -4.20 -0.65 -27.74
CA LYS A 12 -3.49 -1.14 -26.54
C LYS A 12 -3.95 -2.53 -26.12
N GLY A 13 -5.09 -3.01 -26.64
CA GLY A 13 -5.66 -4.30 -26.29
C GLY A 13 -6.31 -4.35 -24.89
N GLU A 14 -6.85 -5.51 -24.54
CA GLU A 14 -7.41 -5.76 -23.22
C GLU A 14 -6.31 -5.91 -22.16
N ASP A 15 -6.57 -5.36 -20.98
CA ASP A 15 -5.69 -5.48 -19.81
C ASP A 15 -6.47 -5.29 -18.49
N SER A 16 -5.77 -4.98 -17.41
CA SER A 16 -6.42 -4.74 -16.11
C SER A 16 -7.27 -3.47 -16.05
N THR A 17 -7.22 -2.60 -17.07
CA THR A 17 -7.94 -1.32 -17.15
C THR A 17 -8.85 -1.21 -18.36
N ARG A 18 -8.79 -2.16 -19.32
CA ARG A 18 -9.58 -2.18 -20.55
C ARG A 18 -10.20 -3.54 -20.78
N GLN A 19 -11.48 -3.55 -21.13
CA GLN A 19 -12.22 -4.75 -21.49
C GLN A 19 -13.04 -4.49 -22.75
N PHE A 20 -12.97 -5.39 -23.72
CA PHE A 20 -13.75 -5.34 -24.94
C PHE A 20 -14.95 -6.28 -24.85
N LYS A 21 -16.08 -5.87 -25.39
CA LYS A 21 -17.29 -6.67 -25.46
C LYS A 21 -18.04 -6.34 -26.74
N ARG A 22 -18.24 -7.32 -27.59
CA ARG A 22 -19.08 -7.16 -28.77
C ARG A 22 -20.51 -6.79 -28.39
N GLN A 23 -21.03 -7.43 -27.34
CA GLN A 23 -22.33 -7.17 -26.72
C GLN A 23 -22.30 -7.52 -25.24
N ILE A 24 -23.30 -7.09 -24.49
CA ILE A 24 -23.45 -7.46 -23.07
C ILE A 24 -24.45 -8.61 -22.96
N ASP A 25 -23.98 -9.74 -22.44
CA ASP A 25 -24.76 -10.98 -22.32
C ASP A 25 -25.63 -11.05 -21.05
N GLY A 26 -26.01 -9.89 -20.52
CA GLY A 26 -26.92 -9.78 -19.39
C GLY A 26 -26.36 -9.06 -18.17
N GLN A 27 -27.27 -8.81 -17.23
CA GLN A 27 -27.01 -7.98 -16.05
C GLN A 27 -25.96 -8.59 -15.10
N ASP A 28 -26.03 -9.90 -14.85
CA ASP A 28 -25.11 -10.56 -13.92
C ASP A 28 -23.67 -10.61 -14.47
N HIS A 29 -23.52 -10.72 -15.81
CA HIS A 29 -22.21 -10.74 -16.44
C HIS A 29 -21.56 -9.35 -16.39
N LEU A 30 -22.35 -8.31 -16.67
CA LEU A 30 -21.90 -6.93 -16.56
C LEU A 30 -21.57 -6.56 -15.10
N ALA A 31 -22.38 -7.01 -14.14
CA ALA A 31 -22.12 -6.76 -12.72
C ALA A 31 -20.75 -7.29 -12.28
N LYS A 32 -20.36 -8.50 -12.69
CA LYS A 32 -19.06 -9.08 -12.38
C LYS A 32 -17.90 -8.28 -12.95
N GLU A 33 -18.04 -7.74 -14.18
CA GLU A 33 -17.01 -6.86 -14.78
C GLU A 33 -16.91 -5.55 -14.02
N ILE A 34 -18.04 -4.89 -13.74
CA ILE A 34 -18.07 -3.63 -12.98
C ILE A 34 -17.47 -3.83 -11.58
N VAL A 35 -17.88 -4.88 -10.87
CA VAL A 35 -17.32 -5.21 -9.54
C VAL A 35 -15.82 -5.44 -9.60
N ALA A 36 -15.32 -6.15 -10.62
CA ALA A 36 -13.90 -6.41 -10.78
C ALA A 36 -13.10 -5.11 -10.98
N PHE A 37 -13.61 -4.18 -11.77
CA PHE A 37 -12.99 -2.86 -11.94
C PHE A 37 -13.07 -2.01 -10.67
N LEU A 38 -14.24 -1.91 -10.03
CA LEU A 38 -14.43 -1.17 -8.77
C LEU A 38 -13.47 -1.65 -7.67
N ASN A 39 -13.26 -2.94 -7.57
CA ASN A 39 -12.38 -3.55 -6.57
C ASN A 39 -10.88 -3.48 -6.94
N THR A 40 -10.55 -3.12 -8.18
CA THR A 40 -9.17 -3.02 -8.63
C THR A 40 -8.76 -1.54 -8.78
N ARG A 41 -8.63 -1.04 -9.99
CA ARG A 41 -8.14 0.33 -10.29
C ARG A 41 -9.13 1.15 -11.11
N GLY A 42 -10.38 0.66 -11.22
CA GLY A 42 -11.27 1.17 -12.24
C GLY A 42 -10.84 0.76 -13.64
N GLY A 43 -11.47 1.33 -14.65
CA GLY A 43 -11.16 1.05 -16.05
C GLY A 43 -12.32 1.33 -16.99
N ARG A 44 -12.22 0.81 -18.21
CA ARG A 44 -13.20 1.05 -19.26
C ARG A 44 -13.66 -0.26 -19.90
N ILE A 45 -14.96 -0.38 -20.09
CA ILE A 45 -15.57 -1.45 -20.86
C ILE A 45 -16.04 -0.84 -22.20
N PHE A 46 -15.51 -1.34 -23.31
CA PHE A 46 -15.85 -0.91 -24.65
C PHE A 46 -16.86 -1.89 -25.25
N VAL A 47 -18.11 -1.45 -25.40
CA VAL A 47 -19.19 -2.28 -25.94
C VAL A 47 -19.40 -1.96 -27.41
N GLY A 48 -19.49 -2.99 -28.24
CA GLY A 48 -19.47 -2.89 -29.70
C GLY A 48 -18.08 -3.10 -30.28
N VAL A 49 -17.16 -3.76 -29.51
CA VAL A 49 -15.78 -4.05 -29.91
C VAL A 49 -15.52 -5.55 -29.77
N ASP A 50 -14.92 -6.14 -30.79
CA ASP A 50 -14.48 -7.53 -30.80
C ASP A 50 -13.20 -7.73 -29.97
N ASP A 51 -12.86 -8.96 -29.62
CA ASP A 51 -11.71 -9.28 -28.76
C ASP A 51 -10.35 -8.87 -29.41
N ASP A 52 -10.31 -8.73 -30.75
CA ASP A 52 -9.14 -8.26 -31.51
C ASP A 52 -9.04 -6.72 -31.61
N GLY A 53 -10.00 -6.00 -31.01
CA GLY A 53 -10.11 -4.54 -31.07
C GLY A 53 -10.86 -4.01 -32.29
N GLY A 54 -11.42 -4.87 -33.14
CA GLY A 54 -12.27 -4.49 -34.28
C GLY A 54 -13.60 -3.88 -33.82
N ILE A 55 -14.05 -2.84 -34.50
CA ILE A 55 -15.30 -2.15 -34.17
C ILE A 55 -16.46 -2.84 -34.87
N ALA A 56 -17.30 -3.55 -34.11
CA ALA A 56 -18.55 -4.16 -34.57
C ALA A 56 -19.72 -3.18 -34.49
N GLY A 57 -19.65 -2.21 -33.57
CA GLY A 57 -20.68 -1.23 -33.29
C GLY A 57 -21.91 -1.75 -32.57
N VAL A 58 -22.53 -0.88 -31.75
CA VAL A 58 -23.83 -1.12 -31.10
C VAL A 58 -24.95 -0.58 -31.99
N PRO A 59 -25.97 -1.39 -32.35
CA PRO A 59 -27.09 -0.91 -33.12
C PRO A 59 -27.83 0.27 -32.45
N PRO A 60 -28.26 1.32 -33.17
CA PRO A 60 -28.93 2.47 -32.58
C PRO A 60 -30.14 2.13 -31.72
N VAL A 61 -30.90 1.10 -32.11
CA VAL A 61 -32.07 0.61 -31.36
C VAL A 61 -31.70 -0.01 -30.01
N ALA A 62 -30.47 -0.45 -29.84
CA ALA A 62 -29.99 -1.09 -28.60
C ALA A 62 -29.35 -0.10 -27.60
N LEU A 63 -29.04 1.14 -28.02
CA LEU A 63 -28.35 2.13 -27.18
C LEU A 63 -29.13 2.47 -25.91
N ALA A 64 -30.44 2.72 -26.02
CA ALA A 64 -31.28 3.05 -24.88
C ALA A 64 -31.46 1.87 -23.93
N SER A 65 -31.62 0.64 -24.45
CA SER A 65 -31.71 -0.57 -23.62
C SER A 65 -30.39 -0.88 -22.92
N LEU A 66 -29.26 -0.66 -23.56
CA LEU A 66 -27.93 -0.81 -22.95
C LEU A 66 -27.70 0.20 -21.83
N ALA A 67 -28.07 1.47 -22.02
CA ALA A 67 -27.97 2.48 -20.96
C ALA A 67 -28.82 2.11 -19.73
N ASN A 68 -30.05 1.64 -19.94
CA ASN A 68 -30.90 1.13 -18.87
C ASN A 68 -30.30 -0.11 -18.18
N LEU A 69 -29.73 -1.04 -18.95
CA LEU A 69 -29.06 -2.23 -18.40
C LEU A 69 -27.88 -1.82 -17.50
N VAL A 70 -27.04 -0.90 -17.94
CA VAL A 70 -25.92 -0.38 -17.12
C VAL A 70 -26.41 0.25 -15.81
N SER A 71 -27.41 1.14 -15.90
CA SER A 71 -27.98 1.81 -14.73
C SER A 71 -28.58 0.82 -13.74
N ASN A 72 -29.38 -0.15 -14.22
CA ASN A 72 -29.98 -1.18 -13.38
C ASN A 72 -28.92 -2.09 -12.77
N THR A 73 -27.86 -2.41 -13.51
CA THR A 73 -26.75 -3.21 -12.99
C THR A 73 -26.07 -2.52 -11.81
N CYS A 74 -25.72 -1.25 -11.98
CA CYS A 74 -25.04 -0.46 -10.92
C CYS A 74 -25.88 -0.29 -9.67
N SER A 75 -27.21 -0.17 -9.81
CA SER A 75 -28.12 0.07 -8.70
C SER A 75 -28.64 -1.21 -8.00
N GLN A 76 -28.74 -2.35 -8.72
CA GLN A 76 -29.42 -3.53 -8.21
C GLN A 76 -28.55 -4.79 -8.14
N SER A 77 -27.47 -4.84 -8.91
CA SER A 77 -26.62 -6.05 -9.01
C SER A 77 -25.20 -5.84 -8.51
N VAL A 78 -24.84 -4.62 -8.13
CA VAL A 78 -23.59 -4.26 -7.47
C VAL A 78 -23.90 -3.78 -6.05
N ASN A 79 -23.18 -4.30 -5.07
CA ASN A 79 -23.33 -3.92 -3.65
C ASN A 79 -21.98 -3.57 -3.02
N PRO A 80 -21.80 -2.37 -2.44
CA PRO A 80 -22.76 -1.25 -2.45
C PRO A 80 -23.06 -0.75 -3.86
N PRO A 81 -24.20 -0.06 -4.09
CA PRO A 81 -24.50 0.54 -5.37
C PRO A 81 -23.42 1.50 -5.84
N CYS A 82 -23.16 1.57 -7.14
CA CYS A 82 -22.09 2.38 -7.69
C CYS A 82 -22.56 3.32 -8.79
N GLY A 83 -21.75 4.32 -9.12
CA GLY A 83 -21.91 5.18 -10.29
C GLY A 83 -20.84 4.87 -11.33
N VAL A 84 -21.24 4.84 -12.61
CA VAL A 84 -20.34 4.74 -13.75
C VAL A 84 -20.67 5.85 -14.76
N LEU A 85 -19.70 6.25 -15.57
CA LEU A 85 -19.97 7.17 -16.69
C LEU A 85 -20.12 6.36 -17.97
N THR A 86 -21.10 6.73 -18.80
CA THR A 86 -21.30 6.13 -20.12
C THR A 86 -21.17 7.17 -21.21
N MET A 87 -20.47 6.85 -22.29
CA MET A 87 -20.27 7.70 -23.44
C MET A 87 -20.52 6.91 -24.73
N ASN A 88 -21.21 7.51 -25.68
CA ASN A 88 -21.36 6.96 -27.01
C ASN A 88 -20.33 7.65 -27.93
N VAL A 89 -19.48 6.85 -28.56
CA VAL A 89 -18.50 7.34 -29.54
C VAL A 89 -18.92 6.83 -30.92
N SER A 90 -19.29 7.74 -31.81
CA SER A 90 -19.66 7.42 -33.20
C SER A 90 -18.39 7.29 -34.04
N THR A 91 -18.27 6.21 -34.80
CA THR A 91 -17.19 5.97 -35.75
C THR A 91 -17.76 5.68 -37.12
N SER A 92 -16.91 5.58 -38.14
CA SER A 92 -17.31 5.17 -39.50
C SER A 92 -17.84 3.73 -39.56
N GLU A 93 -17.44 2.84 -38.64
CA GLU A 93 -17.86 1.45 -38.60
C GLU A 93 -19.09 1.23 -37.72
N GLY A 94 -19.40 2.17 -36.80
CA GLY A 94 -20.55 2.04 -35.90
C GLY A 94 -20.36 2.83 -34.60
N THR A 95 -21.33 2.71 -33.70
CA THR A 95 -21.24 3.38 -32.38
C THR A 95 -20.65 2.44 -31.34
N VAL A 96 -19.60 2.88 -30.66
CA VAL A 96 -19.03 2.20 -29.50
C VAL A 96 -19.54 2.87 -28.22
N VAL A 97 -20.07 2.06 -27.29
CA VAL A 97 -20.46 2.56 -25.96
C VAL A 97 -19.31 2.29 -24.99
N VAL A 98 -18.77 3.35 -24.41
CA VAL A 98 -17.70 3.28 -23.41
C VAL A 98 -18.32 3.44 -22.04
N ILE A 99 -18.14 2.44 -21.17
CA ILE A 99 -18.54 2.46 -19.76
C ILE A 99 -17.27 2.70 -18.94
N GLU A 100 -17.14 3.86 -18.36
CA GLU A 100 -16.02 4.20 -17.48
C GLU A 100 -16.39 3.90 -16.04
N VAL A 101 -15.69 2.91 -15.47
CA VAL A 101 -15.86 2.42 -14.09
C VAL A 101 -14.77 3.05 -13.25
N PRO A 102 -15.09 3.81 -12.19
CA PRO A 102 -14.08 4.41 -11.33
C PRO A 102 -13.36 3.36 -10.47
N ASP A 103 -12.24 3.73 -9.88
CA ASP A 103 -11.71 3.05 -8.70
C ASP A 103 -12.73 3.21 -7.57
N GLY A 104 -13.30 2.09 -7.10
CA GLY A 104 -14.43 2.12 -6.18
C GLY A 104 -14.05 2.70 -4.81
N PRO A 105 -14.70 3.79 -4.34
CA PRO A 105 -14.39 4.39 -3.05
C PRO A 105 -14.84 3.53 -1.86
N ASP A 106 -15.91 2.74 -2.04
CA ASP A 106 -16.55 1.97 -0.96
C ASP A 106 -16.23 0.46 -1.04
N LYS A 107 -14.97 0.12 -1.40
CA LYS A 107 -14.52 -1.28 -1.43
C LYS A 107 -14.74 -1.97 -0.07
N PRO A 108 -15.03 -3.27 -0.08
CA PRO A 108 -15.16 -4.16 -1.25
C PRO A 108 -16.57 -4.18 -1.83
N TYR A 109 -16.65 -4.19 -3.16
CA TYR A 109 -17.90 -4.37 -3.89
C TYR A 109 -18.17 -5.86 -4.15
N GLN A 110 -19.44 -6.23 -4.15
CA GLN A 110 -19.93 -7.58 -4.42
C GLN A 110 -20.92 -7.58 -5.59
N ASP A 111 -21.00 -8.69 -6.29
CA ASP A 111 -22.08 -8.94 -7.21
C ASP A 111 -23.36 -9.42 -6.47
N ARG A 112 -24.44 -9.65 -7.20
CA ARG A 112 -25.72 -10.12 -6.64
C ARG A 112 -25.61 -11.48 -5.93
N ALA A 113 -24.63 -12.32 -6.32
CA ALA A 113 -24.35 -13.59 -5.67
C ALA A 113 -23.50 -13.43 -4.39
N LYS A 114 -23.16 -12.19 -4.01
CA LYS A 114 -22.25 -11.83 -2.89
C LYS A 114 -20.80 -12.27 -3.11
N ASP A 115 -20.41 -12.44 -4.37
CA ASP A 115 -19.05 -12.74 -4.75
C ASP A 115 -18.23 -11.46 -4.95
N PHE A 116 -16.96 -11.51 -4.54
CA PHE A 116 -15.98 -10.47 -4.79
C PHE A 116 -15.19 -10.82 -6.04
N TRP A 117 -15.04 -9.85 -6.94
CA TRP A 117 -14.30 -9.99 -8.19
C TRP A 117 -13.21 -8.93 -8.26
N VAL A 118 -12.06 -9.29 -8.86
CA VAL A 118 -10.93 -8.40 -9.14
C VAL A 118 -10.42 -8.64 -10.55
N LYS A 119 -9.79 -7.64 -11.15
CA LYS A 119 -9.09 -7.79 -12.43
C LYS A 119 -7.70 -8.41 -12.19
N LYS A 120 -7.35 -9.40 -13.04
CA LYS A 120 -6.01 -9.96 -13.12
C LYS A 120 -5.60 -10.01 -14.61
N GLY A 121 -4.85 -8.99 -15.05
CA GLY A 121 -4.66 -8.76 -16.48
C GLY A 121 -5.99 -8.47 -17.18
N ALA A 122 -6.22 -9.04 -18.34
CA ALA A 122 -7.47 -8.92 -19.09
C ALA A 122 -8.66 -9.63 -18.40
N ASP A 123 -8.41 -10.66 -17.61
CA ASP A 123 -9.46 -11.47 -16.99
C ASP A 123 -9.95 -10.90 -15.66
N LYS A 124 -11.19 -11.28 -15.31
CA LYS A 124 -11.72 -11.13 -13.94
C LYS A 124 -11.58 -12.43 -13.18
N ARG A 125 -11.26 -12.34 -11.90
CA ARG A 125 -11.12 -13.47 -11.01
C ARG A 125 -11.97 -13.30 -9.75
N ARG A 126 -12.65 -14.37 -9.34
CA ARG A 126 -13.33 -14.41 -8.06
C ARG A 126 -12.30 -14.48 -6.93
N VAL A 127 -12.48 -13.65 -5.92
CA VAL A 127 -11.63 -13.62 -4.73
C VAL A 127 -12.13 -14.68 -3.75
N THR A 128 -11.28 -15.63 -3.41
CA THR A 128 -11.58 -16.73 -2.47
C THR A 128 -10.59 -16.75 -1.29
N GLU A 129 -9.39 -16.21 -1.49
CA GLU A 129 -8.35 -16.20 -0.47
C GLU A 129 -8.65 -15.19 0.65
N ARG A 130 -8.52 -15.64 1.90
CA ARG A 130 -8.78 -14.80 3.09
C ARG A 130 -7.88 -13.58 3.16
N SER A 131 -6.62 -13.70 2.78
CA SER A 131 -5.65 -12.61 2.73
C SER A 131 -6.06 -11.53 1.74
N GLU A 132 -6.54 -11.92 0.57
CA GLU A 132 -6.99 -11.01 -0.47
C GLU A 132 -8.31 -10.33 -0.11
N LEU A 133 -9.28 -11.06 0.46
CA LEU A 133 -10.51 -10.48 1.00
C LEU A 133 -10.19 -9.40 2.04
N ARG A 134 -9.27 -9.70 2.96
CA ARG A 134 -8.81 -8.75 3.98
C ARG A 134 -8.23 -7.48 3.36
N ARG A 135 -7.43 -7.61 2.28
CA ARG A 135 -6.90 -6.46 1.53
C ARG A 135 -7.99 -5.61 0.86
N LEU A 136 -9.04 -6.26 0.33
CA LEU A 136 -10.18 -5.52 -0.22
C LEU A 136 -10.90 -4.69 0.85
N PHE A 137 -11.13 -5.27 2.04
CA PHE A 137 -11.74 -4.55 3.18
C PHE A 137 -10.84 -3.42 3.69
N GLN A 138 -9.54 -3.63 3.72
CA GLN A 138 -8.57 -2.59 4.06
C GLN A 138 -8.56 -1.46 3.02
N GLY A 139 -8.67 -1.81 1.74
CA GLY A 139 -8.73 -0.85 0.64
C GLY A 139 -9.93 0.09 0.69
N GLY A 140 -11.05 -0.37 1.27
CA GLY A 140 -12.24 0.44 1.54
C GLY A 140 -12.24 1.18 2.88
N HIS A 141 -11.12 1.20 3.60
CA HIS A 141 -11.02 1.82 4.93
C HIS A 141 -11.98 1.24 6.00
N VAL A 142 -12.49 0.04 5.77
CA VAL A 142 -13.41 -0.65 6.71
C VAL A 142 -12.66 -1.28 7.86
N THR A 143 -11.44 -1.76 7.62
CA THR A 143 -10.58 -2.37 8.63
C THR A 143 -9.13 -1.92 8.46
N TYR A 144 -8.50 -1.55 9.56
CA TYR A 144 -7.08 -1.22 9.60
C TYR A 144 -6.34 -2.25 10.45
N ALA A 145 -5.21 -2.74 9.94
CA ALA A 145 -4.40 -3.73 10.64
C ALA A 145 -3.86 -3.19 11.96
N ASP A 146 -3.45 -1.93 11.98
CA ASP A 146 -2.82 -1.27 13.13
C ASP A 146 -3.75 -1.15 14.35
N SER A 147 -5.08 -1.13 14.15
CA SER A 147 -6.08 -1.16 15.22
C SER A 147 -6.63 -2.55 15.53
N SER A 148 -6.17 -3.60 14.83
CA SER A 148 -6.62 -4.97 15.10
C SER A 148 -6.14 -5.46 16.48
N PRO A 149 -7.01 -6.13 17.27
CA PRO A 149 -6.64 -6.59 18.61
C PRO A 149 -5.62 -7.74 18.55
N VAL A 150 -4.68 -7.72 19.49
CA VAL A 150 -3.68 -8.78 19.69
C VAL A 150 -4.14 -9.67 20.83
N ALA A 151 -4.43 -10.94 20.52
CA ALA A 151 -4.95 -11.89 21.49
C ALA A 151 -4.00 -12.12 22.68
N GLY A 152 -4.56 -12.22 23.87
CA GLY A 152 -3.80 -12.51 25.09
C GLY A 152 -3.05 -11.31 25.67
N THR A 153 -3.27 -10.09 25.14
CA THR A 153 -2.66 -8.86 25.66
C THR A 153 -3.58 -8.11 26.61
N SER A 154 -2.98 -7.29 27.47
CA SER A 154 -3.66 -6.41 28.40
C SER A 154 -2.83 -5.14 28.68
N VAL A 155 -3.35 -4.24 29.50
CA VAL A 155 -2.63 -3.03 29.96
C VAL A 155 -1.32 -3.41 30.69
N ALA A 156 -1.23 -4.58 31.32
CA ALA A 156 -0.03 -5.04 32.01
C ALA A 156 1.18 -5.24 31.08
N ASP A 157 0.94 -5.44 29.78
CA ASP A 157 2.00 -5.58 28.78
C ASP A 157 2.61 -4.23 28.35
N LEU A 158 1.96 -3.10 28.69
CA LEU A 158 2.44 -1.76 28.30
C LEU A 158 3.57 -1.26 29.20
N ASP A 159 4.52 -0.59 28.61
CA ASP A 159 5.44 0.31 29.32
C ASP A 159 4.69 1.61 29.64
N LEU A 160 4.12 1.65 30.83
CA LEU A 160 3.29 2.78 31.27
C LEU A 160 4.07 4.10 31.41
N ALA A 161 5.39 4.05 31.62
CA ALA A 161 6.20 5.25 31.70
C ALA A 161 6.33 5.90 30.32
N SER A 162 6.70 5.12 29.32
CA SER A 162 6.79 5.56 27.93
C SER A 162 5.43 6.03 27.41
N LEU A 163 4.36 5.29 27.70
CA LEU A 163 3.00 5.63 27.28
C LEU A 163 2.51 6.94 27.91
N ARG A 164 2.74 7.17 29.21
CA ARG A 164 2.35 8.42 29.88
C ARG A 164 3.07 9.62 29.32
N ASN A 165 4.38 9.54 29.13
CA ASN A 165 5.16 10.61 28.53
C ASN A 165 4.59 10.98 27.15
N TYR A 166 4.31 9.97 26.31
CA TYR A 166 3.70 10.19 25.01
C TYR A 166 2.31 10.82 25.11
N TYR A 167 1.46 10.31 26.02
CA TYR A 167 0.07 10.76 26.18
C TYR A 167 0.01 12.22 26.63
N GLU A 168 0.81 12.62 27.62
CA GLU A 168 0.90 13.98 28.15
C GLU A 168 1.46 14.96 27.10
N GLU A 169 2.44 14.53 26.31
CA GLU A 169 2.96 15.36 25.21
C GLU A 169 1.92 15.53 24.09
N ARG A 170 1.14 14.50 23.81
CA ARG A 170 0.13 14.51 22.75
C ARG A 170 -1.14 15.26 23.14
N PHE A 171 -1.51 15.19 24.40
CA PHE A 171 -2.73 15.76 24.99
C PHE A 171 -2.35 16.65 26.20
N PRO A 172 -1.83 17.86 26.02
CA PRO A 172 -1.26 18.66 27.10
C PRO A 172 -2.21 19.03 28.25
N ASN A 173 -3.52 18.89 28.03
CA ASN A 173 -4.56 19.19 29.02
C ASN A 173 -5.18 17.92 29.63
N GLU A 174 -4.63 16.76 29.33
CA GLU A 174 -5.13 15.47 29.80
C GLU A 174 -4.01 14.68 30.47
N ILE A 175 -4.38 13.91 31.50
CA ILE A 175 -3.46 13.02 32.19
C ILE A 175 -3.96 11.58 32.01
N LEU A 176 -3.06 10.67 31.65
CA LEU A 176 -3.41 9.26 31.62
C LEU A 176 -3.69 8.76 33.03
N SER A 177 -4.90 8.27 33.28
CA SER A 177 -5.37 7.87 34.57
C SER A 177 -4.48 6.78 35.21
N ALA A 178 -4.35 6.83 36.55
CA ALA A 178 -3.73 5.76 37.33
C ALA A 178 -4.74 4.63 37.61
N ASP A 179 -6.05 4.91 37.55
CA ASP A 179 -7.08 3.88 37.64
C ASP A 179 -7.16 3.08 36.36
N GLU A 180 -7.12 1.76 36.48
CA GLU A 180 -7.01 0.86 35.33
C GLU A 180 -8.24 0.91 34.42
N GLU A 181 -9.45 0.99 35.00
CA GLU A 181 -10.67 1.03 34.17
C GLU A 181 -10.76 2.33 33.38
N GLU A 182 -10.41 3.46 34.01
CA GLU A 182 -10.40 4.76 33.32
C GLU A 182 -9.29 4.81 32.29
N MET A 183 -8.09 4.28 32.57
CA MET A 183 -6.99 4.16 31.62
C MET A 183 -7.44 3.36 30.38
N ILE A 184 -8.09 2.22 30.58
CA ILE A 184 -8.61 1.41 29.47
C ILE A 184 -9.59 2.23 28.63
N ARG A 185 -10.52 2.98 29.25
CA ARG A 185 -11.43 3.86 28.51
C ARG A 185 -10.71 4.92 27.70
N GLN A 186 -9.70 5.57 28.27
CA GLN A 186 -8.87 6.56 27.57
C GLN A 186 -8.13 5.92 26.39
N LEU A 187 -7.53 4.75 26.57
CA LEU A 187 -6.80 4.04 25.51
C LEU A 187 -7.73 3.52 24.39
N GLN A 188 -8.96 3.13 24.74
CA GLN A 188 -10.00 2.81 23.75
C GLN A 188 -10.42 4.06 22.96
N GLY A 189 -10.53 5.21 23.62
CA GLY A 189 -10.87 6.50 22.99
C GLY A 189 -9.89 6.89 21.89
N ILE A 190 -8.60 6.62 22.08
CA ILE A 190 -7.53 6.85 21.08
C ILE A 190 -7.21 5.61 20.24
N ARG A 191 -8.04 4.56 20.31
CA ARG A 191 -7.94 3.30 19.53
C ARG A 191 -6.68 2.47 19.76
N LEU A 192 -5.99 2.66 20.86
CA LEU A 192 -4.88 1.80 21.26
C LEU A 192 -5.34 0.47 21.86
N MET A 193 -6.60 0.41 22.30
CA MET A 193 -7.24 -0.82 22.79
C MET A 193 -8.55 -1.12 22.07
N VAL A 194 -8.86 -2.39 21.90
CA VAL A 194 -10.12 -2.91 21.36
C VAL A 194 -10.69 -3.90 22.39
N GLY A 195 -11.76 -3.49 23.07
CA GLY A 195 -12.18 -4.21 24.27
C GLY A 195 -11.05 -4.25 25.31
N PRO A 196 -10.73 -5.40 25.92
CA PRO A 196 -9.67 -5.51 26.89
C PRO A 196 -8.26 -5.71 26.28
N GLN A 197 -8.16 -5.85 24.96
CA GLN A 197 -6.93 -6.20 24.27
C GLN A 197 -6.25 -4.97 23.65
N LEU A 198 -4.91 -5.02 23.59
CA LEU A 198 -4.11 -4.02 22.90
C LEU A 198 -4.28 -4.19 21.38
N GLY A 199 -4.36 -3.07 20.66
CA GLY A 199 -4.23 -3.04 19.21
C GLY A 199 -2.76 -3.24 18.78
N ILE A 200 -2.54 -3.66 17.53
CA ILE A 200 -1.19 -3.84 16.96
C ILE A 200 -0.35 -2.58 17.15
N ALA A 201 -0.90 -1.38 16.89
CA ALA A 201 -0.18 -0.13 17.09
C ALA A 201 0.27 0.05 18.55
N ALA A 202 -0.59 -0.26 19.54
CA ALA A 202 -0.23 -0.16 20.95
C ALA A 202 0.92 -1.09 21.32
N VAL A 203 0.87 -2.33 20.83
CA VAL A 203 1.95 -3.31 21.06
C VAL A 203 3.25 -2.84 20.44
N LEU A 204 3.22 -2.40 19.19
CA LEU A 204 4.42 -2.00 18.46
C LEU A 204 5.07 -0.73 19.00
N LEU A 205 4.29 0.17 19.59
CA LEU A 205 4.80 1.46 20.08
C LEU A 205 5.12 1.44 21.58
N PHE A 206 4.33 0.73 22.39
CA PHE A 206 4.35 0.90 23.84
C PHE A 206 4.45 -0.40 24.64
N ALA A 207 4.46 -1.59 24.01
CA ALA A 207 4.61 -2.81 24.81
C ALA A 207 6.04 -2.96 25.36
N LYS A 208 6.16 -3.54 26.55
CA LYS A 208 7.45 -3.90 27.18
C LYS A 208 8.26 -4.88 26.32
N ARG A 209 7.57 -5.81 25.65
CA ARG A 209 8.20 -6.91 24.87
C ARG A 209 7.42 -7.14 23.56
N PRO A 210 7.45 -6.19 22.62
CA PRO A 210 6.69 -6.32 21.37
C PRO A 210 7.02 -7.59 20.59
N SER A 211 8.31 -7.99 20.55
CA SER A 211 8.78 -9.14 19.78
C SER A 211 8.35 -10.50 20.35
N ILE A 212 7.87 -10.55 21.61
CA ILE A 212 7.24 -11.76 22.15
C ILE A 212 5.79 -11.84 21.71
N LEU A 213 5.08 -10.72 21.70
CA LEU A 213 3.67 -10.64 21.34
C LEU A 213 3.46 -10.70 19.83
N LEU A 214 4.38 -10.11 19.05
CA LEU A 214 4.36 -10.01 17.61
C LEU A 214 5.75 -10.33 17.01
N PRO A 215 6.18 -11.60 17.04
CA PRO A 215 7.55 -12.00 16.74
C PRO A 215 7.99 -11.75 15.29
N GLU A 216 7.04 -11.66 14.35
CA GLU A 216 7.34 -11.43 12.93
C GLU A 216 7.52 -9.95 12.57
N PHE A 217 7.07 -9.03 13.43
CA PHE A 217 7.12 -7.59 13.14
C PHE A 217 8.44 -6.97 13.59
N THR A 218 9.53 -7.44 12.98
CA THR A 218 10.91 -7.06 13.26
C THR A 218 11.60 -6.61 11.96
N ILE A 219 12.84 -6.15 12.07
CA ILE A 219 13.71 -5.91 10.91
C ILE A 219 14.79 -6.99 10.86
N LYS A 220 14.99 -7.60 9.70
CA LYS A 220 16.14 -8.46 9.40
C LYS A 220 17.09 -7.71 8.49
N ALA A 221 18.34 -7.54 8.90
CA ALA A 221 19.34 -6.82 8.14
C ALA A 221 20.53 -7.71 7.82
N VAL A 222 20.99 -7.71 6.57
CA VAL A 222 22.17 -8.45 6.12
C VAL A 222 23.04 -7.55 5.25
N TRP A 223 24.33 -7.52 5.55
CA TRP A 223 25.35 -6.87 4.74
C TRP A 223 26.19 -7.93 4.04
N PHE A 224 25.88 -8.17 2.77
CA PHE A 224 26.54 -9.16 1.94
C PHE A 224 27.95 -8.73 1.52
N LYS A 225 28.76 -9.72 1.11
CA LYS A 225 29.98 -9.50 0.32
C LYS A 225 29.61 -9.70 -1.15
N GLY A 226 29.82 -8.65 -1.96
CA GLY A 226 29.44 -8.68 -3.38
C GLY A 226 27.96 -8.38 -3.62
N ASN A 227 27.45 -8.80 -4.76
CA ASN A 227 26.15 -8.37 -5.30
C ASN A 227 25.09 -9.50 -5.38
N ASP A 228 25.45 -10.70 -4.90
CA ASP A 228 24.58 -11.87 -4.95
C ASP A 228 23.88 -12.11 -3.60
N ARG A 229 22.55 -12.06 -3.61
CA ARG A 229 21.70 -12.33 -2.44
C ARG A 229 21.72 -13.81 -2.02
N SER A 230 22.02 -14.72 -2.94
CA SER A 230 22.13 -16.16 -2.65
C SER A 230 23.45 -16.54 -1.98
N SER A 231 24.38 -15.57 -1.87
CA SER A 231 25.67 -15.75 -1.22
C SER A 231 25.51 -16.10 0.26
N THR A 232 26.24 -17.08 0.71
CA THR A 232 26.39 -17.40 2.14
C THR A 232 27.41 -16.51 2.84
N GLU A 233 28.16 -15.68 2.08
CA GLU A 233 29.15 -14.75 2.61
C GLU A 233 28.53 -13.38 2.90
N TYR A 234 28.58 -12.97 4.15
CA TYR A 234 28.14 -11.67 4.61
C TYR A 234 29.14 -11.04 5.58
N ARG A 235 29.13 -9.71 5.67
CA ARG A 235 29.96 -8.91 6.59
C ARG A 235 29.29 -8.75 7.94
N ASP A 236 27.95 -8.64 7.96
CA ASP A 236 27.14 -8.56 9.18
C ASP A 236 25.73 -9.08 8.92
N SER A 237 25.10 -9.64 9.96
CA SER A 237 23.70 -10.07 9.94
C SER A 237 23.06 -9.79 11.29
N ARG A 238 21.94 -9.07 11.30
CA ARG A 238 21.25 -8.61 12.51
C ARG A 238 19.75 -8.81 12.40
N ARG A 239 19.12 -8.98 13.57
CA ARG A 239 17.68 -8.86 13.74
C ARG A 239 17.44 -7.74 14.75
N PHE A 240 16.61 -6.76 14.37
CA PHE A 240 16.26 -5.63 15.22
C PHE A 240 14.87 -5.84 15.78
N GLU A 241 14.77 -5.84 17.11
CA GLU A 241 13.60 -6.16 17.88
C GLU A 241 13.24 -5.00 18.81
N GLY A 242 12.07 -5.11 19.47
CA GLY A 242 11.57 -4.08 20.37
C GLY A 242 10.47 -3.23 19.74
N THR A 243 10.25 -2.04 20.29
CA THR A 243 9.27 -1.08 19.74
C THR A 243 9.68 -0.60 18.36
N LEU A 244 8.74 -0.05 17.59
CA LEU A 244 9.05 0.53 16.27
C LEU A 244 10.13 1.61 16.34
N GLN A 245 10.11 2.42 17.38
CA GLN A 245 11.17 3.41 17.61
C GLN A 245 12.53 2.73 17.77
N SER A 246 12.62 1.71 18.61
CA SER A 246 13.86 0.95 18.81
C SER A 246 14.33 0.26 17.53
N GLN A 247 13.43 -0.34 16.77
CA GLN A 247 13.74 -0.94 15.48
C GLN A 247 14.26 0.08 14.46
N TYR A 248 13.63 1.25 14.41
CA TYR A 248 14.06 2.37 13.57
C TYR A 248 15.48 2.83 13.94
N GLU A 249 15.73 3.09 15.22
CA GLU A 249 17.05 3.55 15.70
C GLU A 249 18.15 2.52 15.41
N GLN A 250 17.89 1.22 15.63
CA GLN A 250 18.83 0.15 15.32
C GLN A 250 19.07 0.01 13.82
N GLY A 251 18.01 0.13 13.00
CA GLY A 251 18.11 0.10 11.53
C GLY A 251 18.92 1.29 10.99
N MET A 252 18.67 2.49 11.50
CA MET A 252 19.45 3.68 11.14
C MET A 252 20.94 3.54 11.53
N ALA A 253 21.22 3.04 12.73
CA ALA A 253 22.60 2.79 13.17
C ALA A 253 23.31 1.76 12.27
N PHE A 254 22.59 0.73 11.79
CA PHE A 254 23.13 -0.27 10.87
C PHE A 254 23.44 0.34 9.49
N LEU A 255 22.53 1.12 8.94
CA LEU A 255 22.71 1.80 7.65
C LEU A 255 23.83 2.85 7.74
N ASN A 256 23.86 3.67 8.80
CA ASN A 256 24.88 4.70 9.00
C ASN A 256 26.28 4.10 9.23
N ARG A 257 26.40 2.91 9.81
CA ARG A 257 27.68 2.20 9.92
C ARG A 257 28.24 1.77 8.57
N TRP A 258 27.37 1.41 7.63
CA TRP A 258 27.75 1.13 6.26
C TRP A 258 28.09 2.41 5.49
N ASN A 259 27.34 3.49 5.72
CA ASN A 259 27.41 4.77 5.01
C ASN A 259 28.70 5.53 5.37
N GLY A 260 29.83 5.06 4.84
CA GLY A 260 31.12 5.68 5.06
C GLY A 260 31.18 7.12 4.53
N ARG A 261 32.14 7.90 5.04
CA ARG A 261 32.43 9.21 4.48
C ARG A 261 33.45 9.06 3.35
N VAL A 262 33.04 9.41 2.14
CA VAL A 262 33.94 9.46 0.97
C VAL A 262 34.57 10.86 0.92
N GLN A 263 35.89 10.91 0.76
CA GLN A 263 36.59 12.18 0.53
C GLN A 263 36.15 12.77 -0.81
N ALA A 264 35.48 13.92 -0.78
CA ALA A 264 34.93 14.59 -1.95
C ALA A 264 35.95 15.50 -2.68
N GLY A 265 37.24 15.14 -2.70
CA GLY A 265 38.28 15.91 -3.42
C GLY A 265 38.72 17.21 -2.75
N GLY A 266 38.30 17.46 -1.51
CA GLY A 266 38.82 18.56 -0.65
C GLY A 266 40.14 18.17 -0.01
N GLY A 267 40.87 19.17 0.55
CA GLY A 267 42.16 18.95 1.19
C GLY A 267 42.09 18.01 2.40
N PHE A 268 43.22 17.70 3.00
CA PHE A 268 43.41 16.76 4.13
C PHE A 268 42.43 16.95 5.33
N ASN A 269 41.84 18.15 5.48
CA ASN A 269 40.88 18.50 6.52
C ASN A 269 39.40 18.48 6.06
N ASP A 270 39.10 17.93 4.88
CA ASP A 270 37.71 17.80 4.42
C ASP A 270 36.99 16.73 5.26
N ALA A 271 35.84 17.12 5.83
CA ALA A 271 35.03 16.22 6.68
C ALA A 271 34.46 15.00 5.94
N GLY A 272 34.69 14.91 4.61
CA GLY A 272 34.12 13.90 3.74
C GLY A 272 32.59 14.06 3.56
N ARG A 273 32.07 13.56 2.45
CA ARG A 273 30.63 13.54 2.16
C ARG A 273 30.11 12.12 2.37
N GLU A 274 28.95 12.02 2.98
CA GLU A 274 28.22 10.75 3.04
C GLU A 274 27.87 10.28 1.63
N GLU A 275 27.99 8.98 1.39
CA GLU A 275 27.70 8.38 0.09
C GLU A 275 26.22 8.52 -0.24
N VAL A 276 25.36 8.25 0.76
CA VAL A 276 23.91 8.44 0.70
C VAL A 276 23.51 9.43 1.81
N PRO A 277 22.78 10.52 1.51
CA PRO A 277 22.31 11.45 2.53
C PRO A 277 21.45 10.74 3.59
N GLU A 278 21.68 11.00 4.87
CA GLU A 278 21.01 10.32 6.00
C GLU A 278 19.48 10.36 5.89
N PHE A 279 18.90 11.49 5.47
CA PHE A 279 17.45 11.61 5.32
C PHE A 279 16.84 10.60 4.33
N VAL A 280 17.63 10.05 3.39
CA VAL A 280 17.18 9.00 2.46
C VAL A 280 16.90 7.72 3.23
N PHE A 281 17.77 7.35 4.15
CA PHE A 281 17.58 6.19 5.02
C PHE A 281 16.41 6.38 5.99
N GLU A 282 16.31 7.57 6.60
CA GLU A 282 15.19 7.94 7.45
C GLU A 282 13.86 7.73 6.72
N GLU A 283 13.74 8.31 5.54
CA GLU A 283 12.53 8.26 4.74
C GLU A 283 12.14 6.83 4.35
N ILE A 284 13.11 6.05 3.84
CA ILE A 284 12.85 4.69 3.37
C ILE A 284 12.52 3.76 4.53
N LEU A 285 13.22 3.89 5.65
CA LEU A 285 13.02 3.03 6.81
C LEU A 285 11.69 3.32 7.50
N VAL A 286 11.33 4.61 7.66
CA VAL A 286 10.02 4.99 8.19
C VAL A 286 8.91 4.50 7.27
N ASN A 287 9.03 4.68 5.95
CA ASN A 287 8.05 4.16 4.99
C ASN A 287 7.90 2.64 5.10
N ALA A 288 9.00 1.90 5.19
CA ALA A 288 8.97 0.45 5.31
C ALA A 288 8.29 -0.02 6.61
N LEU A 289 8.46 0.68 7.72
CA LEU A 289 7.87 0.34 9.01
C LEU A 289 6.40 0.77 9.12
N VAL A 290 6.07 1.99 8.68
CA VAL A 290 4.74 2.57 8.90
C VAL A 290 3.73 2.11 7.84
N HIS A 291 4.17 1.94 6.59
CA HIS A 291 3.28 1.59 5.48
C HIS A 291 3.24 0.10 5.12
N ARG A 292 3.97 -0.77 5.84
CA ARG A 292 3.89 -2.21 5.63
C ARG A 292 2.47 -2.74 5.84
N ASP A 293 2.20 -3.91 5.29
CA ASP A 293 0.97 -4.63 5.59
C ASP A 293 1.12 -5.45 6.89
N TYR A 294 0.50 -4.98 7.97
CA TYR A 294 0.51 -5.66 9.27
C TYR A 294 -0.43 -6.88 9.33
N PHE A 295 -1.14 -7.21 8.26
CA PHE A 295 -1.80 -8.49 8.12
C PHE A 295 -0.87 -9.59 7.60
N ILE A 296 0.30 -9.24 7.09
CA ILE A 296 1.32 -10.17 6.63
C ILE A 296 2.34 -10.38 7.75
N ALA A 297 2.40 -11.63 8.26
CA ALA A 297 3.33 -12.03 9.30
C ALA A 297 4.73 -12.29 8.71
N ASP A 298 5.45 -11.23 8.36
CA ASP A 298 6.83 -11.27 7.89
C ASP A 298 7.60 -10.03 8.40
N SER A 299 8.92 -10.03 8.27
CA SER A 299 9.81 -8.96 8.73
C SER A 299 10.11 -7.98 7.59
N VAL A 300 10.35 -6.71 7.94
CA VAL A 300 11.05 -5.78 7.03
C VAL A 300 12.48 -6.28 6.85
N LYS A 301 13.03 -6.19 5.63
CA LYS A 301 14.36 -6.67 5.30
C LYS A 301 15.22 -5.52 4.79
N ILE A 302 16.44 -5.42 5.30
CA ILE A 302 17.47 -4.50 4.82
C ILE A 302 18.61 -5.34 4.26
N PHE A 303 18.89 -5.21 2.98
CA PHE A 303 20.00 -5.88 2.31
C PHE A 303 20.98 -4.83 1.79
N ILE A 304 22.24 -4.94 2.19
CA ILE A 304 23.33 -4.09 1.70
C ILE A 304 24.23 -4.95 0.85
N PHE A 305 24.47 -4.50 -0.38
CA PHE A 305 25.38 -5.09 -1.36
C PHE A 305 26.52 -4.12 -1.66
N ASP A 306 27.48 -4.54 -2.47
CA ASP A 306 28.58 -3.66 -2.84
C ASP A 306 28.14 -2.56 -3.86
N ASP A 307 27.02 -2.74 -4.57
CA ASP A 307 26.51 -1.81 -5.61
C ASP A 307 25.13 -1.18 -5.27
N ARG A 308 24.48 -1.62 -4.21
CA ARG A 308 23.12 -1.14 -3.86
C ARG A 308 22.70 -1.47 -2.45
N ILE A 309 21.69 -0.75 -1.97
CA ILE A 309 20.92 -1.08 -0.75
C ILE A 309 19.49 -1.38 -1.17
N GLU A 310 18.93 -2.47 -0.65
CA GLU A 310 17.53 -2.84 -0.81
C GLU A 310 16.82 -2.80 0.55
N VAL A 311 15.72 -2.07 0.62
CA VAL A 311 14.79 -2.14 1.76
C VAL A 311 13.48 -2.72 1.26
N ARG A 312 13.07 -3.85 1.85
CA ARG A 312 11.90 -4.62 1.47
C ARG A 312 10.86 -4.61 2.58
N SER A 313 9.65 -4.27 2.24
CA SER A 313 8.53 -4.16 3.16
C SER A 313 7.42 -5.11 2.76
N PRO A 314 6.88 -5.94 3.69
CA PRO A 314 5.75 -6.82 3.42
C PRO A 314 4.50 -6.06 3.01
N GLY A 315 3.85 -6.53 1.95
CA GLY A 315 2.65 -5.97 1.36
C GLY A 315 2.90 -5.27 0.04
N THR A 316 1.84 -5.08 -0.74
CA THR A 316 1.86 -4.32 -2.00
C THR A 316 1.63 -2.84 -1.74
N LEU A 317 1.83 -1.97 -2.72
CA LEU A 317 1.40 -0.58 -2.62
C LEU A 317 -0.12 -0.51 -2.38
N PRO A 318 -0.60 0.41 -1.53
CA PRO A 318 -2.03 0.48 -1.21
C PRO A 318 -2.85 1.01 -2.39
N ASN A 319 -4.05 0.45 -2.55
CA ASN A 319 -5.16 0.98 -3.36
C ASN A 319 -4.78 1.61 -4.69
N SER A 320 -4.41 0.81 -5.68
CA SER A 320 -4.12 1.29 -7.04
C SER A 320 -2.97 2.30 -7.18
N LEU A 321 -2.21 2.57 -6.11
CA LEU A 321 -1.03 3.42 -6.18
C LEU A 321 0.04 2.73 -7.05
N THR A 322 0.52 3.44 -8.06
CA THR A 322 1.63 2.97 -8.91
C THR A 322 2.98 3.36 -8.30
N GLU A 323 4.04 2.68 -8.72
CA GLU A 323 5.42 2.98 -8.31
C GLU A 323 5.79 4.44 -8.66
N GLU A 324 5.38 4.88 -9.84
CA GLU A 324 5.64 6.26 -10.30
C GLU A 324 4.91 7.30 -9.45
N GLU A 325 3.65 7.05 -9.11
CA GLU A 325 2.86 7.93 -8.23
C GLU A 325 3.45 7.99 -6.82
N ALA A 326 3.86 6.84 -6.26
CA ALA A 326 4.53 6.78 -4.97
C ALA A 326 5.83 7.59 -4.96
N LEU A 327 6.66 7.46 -6.01
CA LEU A 327 7.89 8.25 -6.18
C LEU A 327 7.64 9.73 -6.46
N ARG A 328 6.43 10.12 -6.91
CA ARG A 328 6.00 11.53 -6.99
C ARG A 328 5.53 12.09 -5.65
N GLY A 329 5.42 11.25 -4.62
CA GLY A 329 4.95 11.63 -3.29
C GLY A 329 3.44 11.54 -3.11
N ILE A 330 2.73 10.85 -4.01
CA ILE A 330 1.33 10.49 -3.80
C ILE A 330 1.32 9.32 -2.82
N GLY A 331 0.65 9.49 -1.69
CA GLY A 331 0.57 8.46 -0.65
C GLY A 331 -0.87 8.14 -0.28
N ARG A 332 -1.09 6.92 0.18
CA ARG A 332 -2.33 6.47 0.82
C ARG A 332 -1.99 5.77 2.12
N ASP A 333 -2.69 6.11 3.18
CA ASP A 333 -2.36 5.63 4.52
C ASP A 333 -2.99 4.24 4.73
N ARG A 334 -2.14 3.21 4.87
CA ARG A 334 -2.56 1.85 5.19
C ARG A 334 -2.81 1.67 6.69
N ASN A 335 -1.99 2.31 7.52
CA ASN A 335 -2.00 2.21 8.96
C ASN A 335 -2.13 3.62 9.57
N PRO A 336 -3.32 4.25 9.49
CA PRO A 336 -3.50 5.65 9.87
C PRO A 336 -3.28 5.91 11.35
N LEU A 337 -3.63 4.95 12.23
CA LEU A 337 -3.40 5.06 13.66
C LEU A 337 -1.89 5.07 13.94
N LEU A 338 -1.18 4.06 13.43
CA LEU A 338 0.26 3.94 13.59
C LEU A 338 0.98 5.17 13.03
N LEU A 339 0.57 5.64 11.85
CA LEU A 339 1.13 6.82 11.21
C LEU A 339 1.00 8.07 12.09
N SER A 340 -0.19 8.28 12.66
CA SER A 340 -0.47 9.45 13.50
C SER A 340 0.34 9.47 14.80
N LEU A 341 0.71 8.29 15.30
CA LEU A 341 1.45 8.13 16.56
C LEU A 341 2.97 8.06 16.35
N ALA A 342 3.40 7.40 15.27
CA ALA A 342 4.82 7.13 14.99
C ALA A 342 5.61 8.39 14.64
N TYR A 343 5.00 9.37 14.00
CA TYR A 343 5.68 10.61 13.62
C TYR A 343 6.30 11.33 14.82
N GLN A 344 5.58 11.40 15.93
CA GLN A 344 6.08 12.00 17.15
C GLN A 344 7.21 11.20 17.77
N LEU A 345 7.03 9.88 17.89
CA LEU A 345 7.99 8.97 18.53
C LEU A 345 9.30 8.85 17.74
N MET A 346 9.25 8.79 16.42
CA MET A 346 10.44 8.68 15.56
C MET A 346 11.02 10.04 15.15
N LYS A 347 10.49 11.15 15.70
CA LYS A 347 10.89 12.53 15.35
C LYS A 347 10.85 12.81 13.83
N TYR A 348 9.98 12.10 13.13
CA TYR A 348 9.84 12.19 11.69
C TYR A 348 8.81 13.25 11.30
N ARG A 349 9.17 14.16 10.42
CA ARG A 349 8.32 15.33 10.06
C ARG A 349 7.15 15.00 9.12
N GLY A 350 6.99 13.76 8.67
CA GLY A 350 5.80 13.26 7.97
C GLY A 350 5.38 14.06 6.74
N SER A 351 6.30 14.53 5.90
CA SER A 351 5.89 15.19 4.67
C SER A 351 5.53 14.12 3.62
N ARG A 352 4.32 14.20 3.04
CA ARG A 352 3.91 13.36 1.90
C ARG A 352 4.85 13.43 0.68
N SER A 353 5.85 14.32 0.73
CA SER A 353 6.87 14.49 -0.32
C SER A 353 8.15 13.67 -0.09
N GLY A 354 8.19 12.77 0.89
CA GLY A 354 9.41 12.08 1.29
C GLY A 354 10.06 11.27 0.18
N LEU A 355 9.34 10.34 -0.44
CA LEU A 355 9.86 9.56 -1.57
C LEU A 355 10.21 10.44 -2.79
N LYS A 356 9.50 11.55 -3.01
CA LYS A 356 9.86 12.53 -4.03
C LYS A 356 11.23 13.17 -3.74
N ARG A 357 11.50 13.51 -2.47
CA ARG A 357 12.82 14.04 -2.07
C ARG A 357 13.92 12.98 -2.26
N VAL A 358 13.63 11.72 -1.91
CA VAL A 358 14.53 10.59 -2.16
C VAL A 358 14.83 10.48 -3.66
N LYS A 359 13.81 10.50 -4.52
CA LYS A 359 13.98 10.46 -5.98
C LYS A 359 14.80 11.63 -6.52
N THR A 360 14.65 12.80 -5.93
CA THR A 360 15.43 13.99 -6.31
C THR A 360 16.90 13.87 -5.89
N ALA A 361 17.15 13.34 -4.68
CA ALA A 361 18.52 13.18 -4.16
C ALA A 361 19.24 12.00 -4.81
N ILE A 362 18.51 10.92 -5.09
CA ILE A 362 19.02 9.69 -5.73
C ILE A 362 18.20 9.42 -6.99
N PRO A 363 18.52 10.01 -8.14
CA PRO A 363 17.75 9.84 -9.38
C PRO A 363 17.62 8.38 -9.84
N GLY A 364 18.60 7.54 -9.48
CA GLY A 364 18.62 6.11 -9.78
C GLY A 364 17.79 5.23 -8.85
N VAL A 365 17.09 5.80 -7.84
CA VAL A 365 16.24 4.99 -6.95
C VAL A 365 15.16 4.26 -7.74
N ILE A 366 14.98 2.97 -7.43
CA ILE A 366 13.97 2.11 -8.04
C ILE A 366 13.01 1.66 -6.95
N LEU A 367 11.72 1.73 -7.23
CA LEU A 367 10.67 1.16 -6.39
C LEU A 367 9.97 0.08 -7.21
N VAL A 368 9.84 -1.12 -6.65
CA VAL A 368 9.18 -2.28 -7.26
C VAL A 368 8.05 -2.74 -6.35
N ASN A 369 6.86 -2.85 -6.90
CA ASN A 369 5.68 -3.39 -6.24
C ASN A 369 5.44 -4.81 -6.73
N ASP A 370 6.02 -5.79 -6.07
CA ASP A 370 5.85 -7.21 -6.42
C ASP A 370 4.53 -7.73 -5.82
N ILE A 371 3.55 -7.89 -6.70
CA ILE A 371 2.20 -8.34 -6.29
C ILE A 371 2.20 -9.84 -5.97
N GLU A 372 3.04 -10.64 -6.63
CA GLU A 372 3.08 -12.10 -6.41
C GLU A 372 3.82 -12.44 -5.12
N ALA A 373 4.95 -11.76 -4.86
CA ALA A 373 5.69 -11.90 -3.61
C ALA A 373 5.05 -11.15 -2.42
N GLU A 374 4.03 -10.30 -2.67
CA GLU A 374 3.41 -9.44 -1.66
C GLU A 374 4.45 -8.56 -0.94
N GLU A 375 5.37 -7.96 -1.70
CA GLU A 375 6.49 -7.19 -1.16
C GLU A 375 6.71 -5.90 -1.97
N VAL A 376 6.96 -4.79 -1.29
CA VAL A 376 7.47 -3.56 -1.90
C VAL A 376 8.96 -3.46 -1.64
N THR A 377 9.75 -3.31 -2.70
CA THR A 377 11.20 -3.14 -2.62
C THR A 377 11.61 -1.74 -3.07
N ILE A 378 12.39 -1.05 -2.25
CA ILE A 378 13.08 0.19 -2.64
C ILE A 378 14.56 -0.13 -2.76
N THR A 379 15.14 0.16 -3.93
CA THR A 379 16.56 -0.03 -4.22
C THR A 379 17.24 1.31 -4.40
N ILE A 380 18.27 1.55 -3.60
CA ILE A 380 19.18 2.70 -3.69
C ILE A 380 20.46 2.20 -4.38
N PRO A 381 20.76 2.65 -5.60
CA PRO A 381 22.06 2.37 -6.21
C PRO A 381 23.14 3.14 -5.46
N VAL A 382 24.25 2.48 -5.22
CA VAL A 382 25.46 3.10 -4.66
C VAL A 382 26.62 2.89 -5.62
N PRO A 383 27.55 3.86 -5.74
CA PRO A 383 28.76 3.65 -6.49
C PRO A 383 29.50 2.44 -5.91
N GLY A 384 29.82 1.47 -6.74
CA GLY A 384 30.67 0.35 -6.31
C GLY A 384 32.04 0.85 -5.84
N PRO A 385 32.73 0.07 -5.00
CA PRO A 385 34.06 0.41 -4.48
C PRO A 385 35.10 0.60 -5.58
#